data_51c28d8937bd19baa470c92dd6ad39bb
#
_entry.id   51c28d8937bd19baa470c92dd6ad39bb
#
_cell.length_a   1.000
_cell.length_b   1.000
_cell.length_c   1.000
_cell.angle_alpha   90.00
_cell.angle_beta   90.00
_cell.angle_gamma   90.00
#
_symmetry.space_group_name_H-M   'P 1'
#
loop_
_entity.id
_entity.type
_entity.pdbx_description
1 polymer ?
#
loop_
_entity_poly.entity_id
_entity_poly.type
_entity_poly.pdbx_seq_one_letter_code
_entity_poly.pdbx_strand_id
1 'polypeptide(L)'
;MQDLISAKFALENLFSKPNTVFLDATFHLPNSGRNALDEFIKEHIPNSRFFDIDKISNKHSKFPHMLPNENEFSSKVSEIGVKNEDTVVLYDNSVFFSSARAWWMFKIFGHKKIRIIDGGFKSWLNYKGPISDQKSDYN
;
A
#
# COMPACT_ATOMS: atom_id res chain seq x y z
N MET A 1 -13.50 3.56 -12.18
CA MET A 1 -12.40 4.32 -11.55
C MET A 1 -11.10 3.97 -12.27
N GLN A 2 -10.45 4.98 -12.82
CA GLN A 2 -9.24 4.75 -13.64
C GLN A 2 -8.05 4.26 -12.83
N ASP A 3 -8.03 4.54 -11.54
CA ASP A 3 -6.92 4.14 -10.67
C ASP A 3 -7.00 2.67 -10.24
N LEU A 4 -8.14 2.03 -10.47
CA LEU A 4 -8.32 0.63 -10.12
C LEU A 4 -7.86 -0.24 -11.30
N ILE A 5 -6.87 -1.10 -11.07
CA ILE A 5 -6.26 -1.91 -12.12
C ILE A 5 -6.32 -3.40 -11.75
N SER A 6 -6.27 -4.26 -12.76
CA SER A 6 -6.22 -5.70 -12.50
C SER A 6 -4.84 -6.15 -12.04
N ALA A 7 -4.78 -7.29 -11.35
CA ALA A 7 -3.51 -7.91 -10.99
C ALA A 7 -2.69 -8.23 -12.24
N LYS A 8 -3.35 -8.65 -13.31
CA LYS A 8 -2.69 -8.92 -14.59
C LYS A 8 -1.98 -7.67 -15.11
N PHE A 9 -2.69 -6.53 -15.15
CA PHE A 9 -2.11 -5.27 -15.64
C PHE A 9 -0.92 -4.87 -14.76
N ALA A 10 -1.06 -4.97 -13.44
CA ALA A 10 0.00 -4.61 -12.52
C ALA A 10 1.25 -5.48 -12.74
N LEU A 11 1.06 -6.78 -12.90
CA LEU A 11 2.19 -7.69 -13.11
C LEU A 11 2.88 -7.43 -14.44
N GLU A 12 2.10 -7.26 -15.51
CA GLU A 12 2.66 -7.18 -16.87
C GLU A 12 3.22 -5.79 -17.19
N ASN A 13 2.71 -4.74 -16.57
CA ASN A 13 3.06 -3.38 -16.97
C ASN A 13 3.76 -2.54 -15.89
N LEU A 14 3.62 -2.89 -14.61
CA LEU A 14 4.14 -2.07 -13.53
C LEU A 14 5.17 -2.77 -12.65
N PHE A 15 5.06 -4.07 -12.50
CA PHE A 15 5.96 -4.82 -11.63
C PHE A 15 7.40 -4.75 -12.16
N SER A 16 8.35 -4.46 -11.26
CA SER A 16 9.78 -4.34 -11.57
C SER A 16 10.14 -3.17 -12.50
N LYS A 17 9.23 -2.23 -12.71
CA LYS A 17 9.54 -1.03 -13.49
C LYS A 17 10.22 0.01 -12.63
N PRO A 18 11.15 0.81 -13.19
CA PRO A 18 11.76 1.90 -12.44
C PRO A 18 10.74 2.93 -12.02
N ASN A 19 10.99 3.60 -10.91
CA ASN A 19 10.10 4.62 -10.35
C ASN A 19 8.69 4.10 -10.10
N THR A 20 8.57 2.82 -9.74
CA THR A 20 7.31 2.18 -9.39
C THR A 20 7.48 1.48 -8.04
N VAL A 21 6.57 1.75 -7.12
CA VAL A 21 6.62 1.22 -5.76
C VAL A 21 5.28 0.55 -5.44
N PHE A 22 5.33 -0.73 -5.06
CA PHE A 22 4.14 -1.44 -4.58
C PHE A 22 4.08 -1.30 -3.06
N LEU A 23 2.91 -0.94 -2.55
CA LEU A 23 2.70 -0.76 -1.12
C LEU A 23 1.57 -1.67 -0.64
N ASP A 24 1.84 -2.42 0.41
CA ASP A 24 0.82 -3.20 1.11
C ASP A 24 0.16 -2.28 2.14
N ALA A 25 -1.10 -1.94 1.88
CA ALA A 25 -1.88 -1.05 2.73
C ALA A 25 -2.94 -1.83 3.53
N THR A 26 -2.62 -3.05 3.93
CA THR A 26 -3.54 -3.87 4.70
C THR A 26 -3.73 -3.28 6.10
N PHE A 27 -4.99 -3.24 6.53
CA PHE A 27 -5.35 -2.87 7.88
C PHE A 27 -6.44 -3.81 8.38
N HIS A 28 -6.26 -4.34 9.57
CA HIS A 28 -7.25 -5.21 10.21
C HIS A 28 -7.79 -4.53 11.47
N LEU A 29 -9.06 -4.78 11.75
CA LEU A 29 -9.66 -4.27 12.99
C LEU A 29 -8.98 -4.89 14.21
N PRO A 30 -8.91 -4.15 15.33
CA PRO A 30 -8.17 -4.63 16.52
C PRO A 30 -8.57 -6.01 17.04
N ASN A 31 -9.86 -6.36 16.88
CA ASN A 31 -10.39 -7.63 17.41
C ASN A 31 -10.42 -8.75 16.36
N SER A 32 -9.77 -8.56 15.22
CA SER A 32 -9.81 -9.54 14.12
C SER A 32 -8.99 -10.80 14.39
N GLY A 33 -8.04 -10.73 15.32
CA GLY A 33 -7.08 -11.81 15.52
C GLY A 33 -5.99 -11.85 14.47
N ARG A 34 -5.92 -10.86 13.59
CA ARG A 34 -4.94 -10.78 12.50
C ARG A 34 -3.98 -9.62 12.71
N ASN A 35 -2.76 -9.78 12.21
CA ASN A 35 -1.73 -8.74 12.28
C ASN A 35 -1.18 -8.48 10.88
N ALA A 36 -1.47 -7.29 10.36
CA ALA A 36 -1.12 -6.95 8.98
C ALA A 36 0.39 -6.97 8.72
N LEU A 37 1.18 -6.46 9.66
CA LEU A 37 2.63 -6.44 9.49
C LEU A 37 3.22 -7.85 9.49
N ASP A 38 2.75 -8.71 10.38
CA ASP A 38 3.21 -10.10 10.43
C ASP A 38 2.86 -10.83 9.13
N GLU A 39 1.68 -10.59 8.59
CA GLU A 39 1.26 -11.18 7.32
C GLU A 39 2.14 -10.69 6.18
N PHE A 40 2.45 -9.40 6.16
CA PHE A 40 3.35 -8.80 5.17
C PHE A 40 4.75 -9.43 5.24
N ILE A 41 5.28 -9.60 6.43
CA ILE A 41 6.62 -10.17 6.61
C ILE A 41 6.69 -11.59 6.05
N LYS A 42 5.63 -12.38 6.26
CA LYS A 42 5.59 -13.77 5.80
C LYS A 42 5.41 -13.89 4.29
N GLU A 43 4.65 -13.00 3.69
CA GLU A 43 4.26 -13.14 2.29
C GLU A 43 3.82 -11.80 1.73
N HIS A 44 4.54 -11.31 0.73
CA HIS A 44 4.23 -10.02 0.10
C HIS A 44 4.67 -10.04 -1.36
N ILE A 45 4.21 -9.07 -2.15
CA ILE A 45 4.69 -8.88 -3.51
C ILE A 45 6.17 -8.49 -3.42
N PRO A 46 7.05 -9.13 -4.20
CA PRO A 46 8.48 -8.84 -4.10
C PRO A 46 8.79 -7.35 -4.18
N ASN A 47 9.63 -6.88 -3.29
CA ASN A 47 10.08 -5.50 -3.18
C ASN A 47 8.98 -4.50 -2.81
N SER A 48 7.79 -4.98 -2.43
CA SER A 48 6.76 -4.09 -1.89
C SER A 48 7.14 -3.64 -0.49
N ARG A 49 6.50 -2.55 -0.05
CA ARG A 49 6.77 -1.96 1.26
C ARG A 49 5.47 -1.87 2.04
N PHE A 50 5.58 -1.92 3.36
CA PHE A 50 4.39 -1.87 4.20
C PHE A 50 3.98 -0.43 4.46
N PHE A 51 2.75 -0.08 4.08
CA PHE A 51 2.15 1.22 4.36
C PHE A 51 1.25 1.05 5.59
N ASP A 52 1.74 1.47 6.74
CA ASP A 52 1.03 1.29 8.00
C ASP A 52 0.01 2.41 8.18
N ILE A 53 -1.24 2.13 7.83
CA ILE A 53 -2.32 3.11 7.93
C ILE A 53 -2.44 3.67 9.34
N ASP A 54 -2.27 2.81 10.34
CA ASP A 54 -2.41 3.20 11.73
C ASP A 54 -1.32 4.20 12.16
N LYS A 55 -0.07 3.95 11.75
CA LYS A 55 1.04 4.85 12.08
C LYS A 55 1.03 6.13 11.26
N ILE A 56 0.51 6.08 10.04
CA ILE A 56 0.52 7.25 9.14
C ILE A 56 -0.65 8.18 9.43
N SER A 57 -1.72 7.66 10.04
CA SER A 57 -2.88 8.47 10.41
C SER A 57 -2.55 9.49 11.49
N ASN A 58 -3.41 10.50 11.64
CA ASN A 58 -3.21 11.57 12.62
C ASN A 58 -3.36 11.02 14.04
N LYS A 59 -2.24 10.88 14.74
CA LYS A 59 -2.21 10.34 16.11
C LYS A 59 -2.72 11.31 17.16
N HIS A 60 -2.82 12.58 16.82
CA HIS A 60 -3.29 13.60 17.76
C HIS A 60 -4.79 13.77 17.72
N SER A 61 -5.47 13.13 16.76
CA SER A 61 -6.91 13.14 16.69
C SER A 61 -7.51 12.14 17.67
N LYS A 62 -8.64 12.49 18.28
CA LYS A 62 -9.39 11.58 19.11
C LYS A 62 -10.14 10.52 18.28
N PHE A 63 -10.20 10.68 16.97
CA PHE A 63 -10.81 9.72 16.07
C PHE A 63 -9.73 8.89 15.40
N PRO A 64 -9.92 7.54 15.31
CA PRO A 64 -8.92 6.69 14.67
C PRO A 64 -8.82 6.96 13.18
N HIS A 65 -7.61 6.83 12.65
CA HIS A 65 -7.31 6.91 11.21
C HIS A 65 -7.74 8.20 10.53
N MET A 66 -7.72 9.30 11.26
CA MET A 66 -7.90 10.62 10.66
C MET A 66 -6.67 10.99 9.85
N LEU A 67 -6.86 11.86 8.84
CA LEU A 67 -5.76 12.29 7.99
C LEU A 67 -4.64 12.93 8.81
N PRO A 68 -3.39 12.56 8.52
CA PRO A 68 -2.25 13.31 9.05
C PRO A 68 -2.16 14.66 8.36
N ASN A 69 -1.33 15.58 8.88
CA ASN A 69 -1.03 16.78 8.11
C ASN A 69 -0.06 16.43 6.98
N GLU A 70 0.10 17.37 6.04
CA GLU A 70 0.92 17.16 4.85
C GLU A 70 2.36 16.79 5.18
N ASN A 71 2.96 17.47 6.17
CA ASN A 71 4.35 17.20 6.54
C ASN A 71 4.52 15.82 7.15
N GLU A 72 3.59 15.39 7.99
CA GLU A 72 3.62 14.06 8.58
C GLU A 72 3.47 12.97 7.53
N PHE A 73 2.55 13.15 6.60
CA PHE A 73 2.35 12.20 5.51
C PHE A 73 3.60 12.11 4.65
N SER A 74 4.14 13.25 4.24
CA SER A 74 5.34 13.32 3.40
C SER A 74 6.54 12.64 4.08
N SER A 75 6.71 12.89 5.38
CA SER A 75 7.78 12.26 6.15
C SER A 75 7.62 10.74 6.19
N LYS A 76 6.41 10.25 6.46
CA LYS A 76 6.17 8.82 6.58
C LYS A 76 6.34 8.08 5.27
N VAL A 77 5.85 8.64 4.15
CA VAL A 77 6.04 7.99 2.86
C VAL A 77 7.49 8.03 2.39
N SER A 78 8.23 9.08 2.76
CA SER A 78 9.65 9.16 2.46
C SER A 78 10.44 8.09 3.22
N GLU A 79 10.06 7.78 4.45
CA GLU A 79 10.70 6.72 5.25
C GLU A 79 10.63 5.36 4.56
N ILE A 80 9.58 5.11 3.81
CA ILE A 80 9.43 3.85 3.07
C ILE A 80 9.88 3.98 1.61
N GLY A 81 10.59 5.06 1.30
CA GLY A 81 11.27 5.22 0.01
C GLY A 81 10.40 5.66 -1.16
N VAL A 82 9.22 6.25 -0.88
CA VAL A 82 8.33 6.74 -1.94
C VAL A 82 8.69 8.19 -2.27
N LYS A 83 8.84 8.48 -3.56
CA LYS A 83 9.14 9.82 -4.07
C LYS A 83 7.94 10.37 -4.84
N ASN A 84 7.89 11.69 -5.00
CA ASN A 84 6.77 12.36 -5.66
C ASN A 84 6.54 11.88 -7.08
N GLU A 85 7.59 11.54 -7.80
CA GLU A 85 7.51 11.09 -9.18
C GLU A 85 7.21 9.60 -9.34
N ASP A 86 7.19 8.84 -8.24
CA ASP A 86 6.97 7.40 -8.30
C ASP A 86 5.51 7.08 -8.62
N THR A 87 5.32 6.02 -9.41
CA THR A 87 4.00 5.39 -9.53
C THR A 87 3.82 4.49 -8.32
N VAL A 88 2.76 4.73 -7.56
CA VAL A 88 2.45 3.93 -6.38
C VAL A 88 1.34 2.96 -6.72
N VAL A 89 1.56 1.68 -6.45
CA VAL A 89 0.57 0.62 -6.65
C VAL A 89 0.21 0.06 -5.29
N LEU A 90 -1.04 0.27 -4.89
CA LEU A 90 -1.54 -0.16 -3.58
C LEU A 90 -2.23 -1.52 -3.69
N TYR A 91 -2.04 -2.34 -2.68
CA TYR A 91 -2.81 -3.57 -2.54
C TYR A 91 -3.06 -3.84 -1.06
N ASP A 92 -4.01 -4.70 -0.78
CA ASP A 92 -4.27 -5.10 0.60
C ASP A 92 -4.79 -6.53 0.67
N ASN A 93 -4.80 -7.09 1.87
CA ASN A 93 -5.35 -8.39 2.18
C ASN A 93 -6.38 -8.27 3.30
N SER A 94 -7.07 -7.15 3.35
CA SER A 94 -8.09 -6.86 4.36
C SER A 94 -9.46 -7.30 3.87
N VAL A 95 -10.41 -7.35 4.80
CA VAL A 95 -11.79 -7.71 4.47
C VAL A 95 -12.63 -6.53 4.04
N PHE A 96 -12.12 -5.30 4.19
CA PHE A 96 -12.90 -4.08 3.93
C PHE A 96 -12.20 -3.08 3.00
N PHE A 97 -11.30 -3.55 2.14
CA PHE A 97 -10.67 -2.75 1.10
C PHE A 97 -9.90 -1.54 1.66
N SER A 98 -8.97 -1.81 2.57
CA SER A 98 -8.20 -0.74 3.22
C SER A 98 -7.31 0.05 2.26
N SER A 99 -6.96 -0.51 1.10
CA SER A 99 -6.21 0.24 0.06
C SER A 99 -6.91 1.52 -0.35
N ALA A 100 -8.25 1.57 -0.30
CA ALA A 100 -8.99 2.77 -0.66
C ALA A 100 -8.66 3.92 0.27
N ARG A 101 -8.43 3.65 1.55
CA ARG A 101 -8.03 4.67 2.52
C ARG A 101 -6.66 5.25 2.18
N ALA A 102 -5.70 4.38 1.85
CA ALA A 102 -4.37 4.81 1.46
C ALA A 102 -4.43 5.62 0.15
N TRP A 103 -5.20 5.15 -0.83
CA TRP A 103 -5.41 5.85 -2.10
C TRP A 103 -5.91 7.28 -1.85
N TRP A 104 -6.89 7.43 -0.97
CA TRP A 104 -7.46 8.73 -0.65
C TRP A 104 -6.41 9.67 -0.05
N MET A 105 -5.58 9.17 0.85
CA MET A 105 -4.50 9.97 1.45
C MET A 105 -3.53 10.47 0.37
N PHE A 106 -3.09 9.58 -0.52
CA PHE A 106 -2.18 9.98 -1.59
C PHE A 106 -2.81 11.02 -2.50
N LYS A 107 -4.10 10.86 -2.84
CA LYS A 107 -4.79 11.83 -3.71
C LYS A 107 -4.91 13.19 -3.04
N ILE A 108 -5.30 13.23 -1.78
CA ILE A 108 -5.46 14.49 -1.04
C ILE A 108 -4.15 15.25 -0.96
N PHE A 109 -3.02 14.55 -0.79
CA PHE A 109 -1.72 15.20 -0.70
C PHE A 109 -1.04 15.36 -2.07
N GLY A 110 -1.78 15.20 -3.14
CA GLY A 110 -1.34 15.58 -4.48
C GLY A 110 -0.52 14.56 -5.24
N HIS A 111 -0.45 13.31 -4.77
CA HIS A 111 0.27 12.27 -5.50
C HIS A 111 -0.59 11.79 -6.68
N LYS A 112 -0.14 12.05 -7.91
CA LYS A 112 -0.95 11.84 -9.10
C LYS A 112 -0.89 10.42 -9.64
N LYS A 113 0.26 9.77 -9.53
CA LYS A 113 0.49 8.43 -10.10
C LYS A 113 0.19 7.38 -9.04
N ILE A 114 -1.09 7.15 -8.80
CA ILE A 114 -1.54 6.22 -7.77
C ILE A 114 -2.52 5.22 -8.39
N ARG A 115 -2.32 3.93 -8.10
CA ARG A 115 -3.14 2.83 -8.61
C ARG A 115 -3.47 1.88 -7.48
N ILE A 116 -4.58 1.15 -7.62
CA ILE A 116 -5.00 0.12 -6.66
C ILE A 116 -5.21 -1.18 -7.43
N ILE A 117 -4.69 -2.29 -6.91
CA ILE A 117 -4.95 -3.61 -7.49
C ILE A 117 -6.36 -4.04 -7.08
N ASP A 118 -7.23 -4.22 -8.08
CA ASP A 118 -8.60 -4.71 -7.87
C ASP A 118 -8.54 -6.12 -7.31
N GLY A 119 -9.19 -6.34 -6.16
CA GLY A 119 -9.15 -7.61 -5.45
C GLY A 119 -7.90 -7.83 -4.62
N GLY A 120 -7.00 -6.88 -4.60
CA GLY A 120 -5.83 -6.86 -3.71
C GLY A 120 -4.89 -8.04 -3.85
N PHE A 121 -4.32 -8.47 -2.73
CA PHE A 121 -3.34 -9.55 -2.70
C PHE A 121 -3.94 -10.89 -3.17
N LYS A 122 -5.20 -11.14 -2.85
CA LYS A 122 -5.88 -12.37 -3.29
C LYS A 122 -5.91 -12.47 -4.82
N SER A 123 -6.23 -11.37 -5.51
CA SER A 123 -6.20 -11.33 -6.98
C SER A 123 -4.80 -11.57 -7.53
N TRP A 124 -3.79 -10.98 -6.89
CA TRP A 124 -2.41 -11.19 -7.27
C TRP A 124 -2.03 -12.66 -7.18
N LEU A 125 -2.41 -13.32 -6.07
CA LEU A 125 -2.17 -14.75 -5.88
C LEU A 125 -2.93 -15.60 -6.90
N ASN A 126 -4.18 -15.25 -7.19
CA ASN A 126 -4.99 -15.96 -8.17
C ASN A 126 -4.40 -15.88 -9.57
N TYR A 127 -3.75 -14.75 -9.89
CA TYR A 127 -3.07 -14.58 -11.18
C TYR A 127 -1.67 -15.18 -11.17
N LYS A 128 -1.28 -15.82 -10.06
CA LYS A 128 0.03 -16.46 -9.88
C LYS A 128 1.18 -15.45 -9.97
N GLY A 129 0.95 -14.24 -9.47
CA GLY A 129 2.01 -13.25 -9.34
C GLY A 129 3.07 -13.73 -8.36
N PRO A 130 4.33 -13.29 -8.52
CA PRO A 130 5.38 -13.69 -7.60
C PRO A 130 5.16 -13.16 -6.19
N ILE A 131 5.66 -13.89 -5.20
CA ILE A 131 5.60 -13.49 -3.80
C ILE A 131 6.98 -13.69 -3.16
N SER A 132 7.20 -13.03 -2.04
CA SER A 132 8.48 -13.08 -1.33
C SER A 132 8.26 -13.00 0.18
N ASP A 133 9.18 -13.56 0.93
CA ASP A 133 9.31 -13.33 2.38
C ASP A 133 10.57 -12.50 2.69
N GLN A 134 11.23 -11.99 1.68
CA GLN A 134 12.48 -11.24 1.83
C GLN A 134 12.18 -9.76 2.06
N LYS A 135 12.97 -9.13 2.94
CA LYS A 135 12.85 -7.70 3.19
C LYS A 135 13.14 -6.94 1.90
N SER A 136 12.30 -5.93 1.62
CA SER A 136 12.49 -5.09 0.44
C SER A 136 13.74 -4.23 0.58
N ASP A 137 14.46 -4.08 -0.53
CA ASP A 137 15.69 -3.28 -0.60
C ASP A 137 15.35 -1.94 -1.24
N TYR A 138 15.40 -0.91 -0.42
CA TYR A 138 15.16 0.46 -0.90
C TYR A 138 15.92 1.46 -0.02
N ASN A 139 16.40 2.48 -0.65
CA ASN A 139 17.12 3.56 0.02
C ASN A 139 16.56 4.92 -0.35
#